data_e24914d3b9f9b444052e8e99e1cae387
#
_entry.id   e24914d3b9f9b444052e8e99e1cae387
#
_cell.length_a   1.000
_cell.length_b   1.000
_cell.length_c   1.000
_cell.angle_alpha   90.00
_cell.angle_beta   90.00
_cell.angle_gamma   90.00
#
_symmetry.space_group_name_H-M   'P 1'
#
loop_
_entity.id
_entity.type
_entity.pdbx_description
1 polymer ?
#
loop_
_entity_poly.entity_id
_entity_poly.type
_entity_poly.pdbx_seq_one_letter_code
_entity_poly.pdbx_strand_id
1 'polypeptide(L)'
;MFAIVGIFLIVMMILAILNVLKKGESKNRNAKRNPIKGKRIITMNEQPTFMKLKEALPEHIILAQVAFSAFMTAQGYATRNLFNRKVADFVVLDKAFNIVAIVELDDSSHKGKEDLDAERDALIQEAGFKVIRYKRTPELAQIHSDFNIASSSLAQVSIEPDLTNTKLVADAIIIERDDPCVQPTQHIDEVKLNS
;
A
#
# COMPACT_ATOMS: atom_id res chain seq x y z
N MET A 1 51.26 -51.77 8.33
CA MET A 1 49.89 -51.49 8.76
C MET A 1 49.62 -49.96 8.91
N PHE A 2 50.47 -49.19 9.56
CA PHE A 2 50.32 -47.76 9.78
C PHE A 2 50.30 -46.92 8.48
N ALA A 3 51.07 -47.28 7.45
CA ALA A 3 51.06 -46.54 6.17
C ALA A 3 49.72 -46.64 5.42
N ILE A 4 49.04 -47.78 5.48
CA ILE A 4 47.74 -48.01 4.82
C ILE A 4 46.64 -47.13 5.50
N VAL A 5 46.67 -47.05 6.83
CA VAL A 5 45.75 -46.22 7.61
C VAL A 5 45.96 -44.73 7.31
N GLY A 6 47.23 -44.30 7.17
CA GLY A 6 47.54 -42.90 6.80
C GLY A 6 47.04 -42.54 5.41
N ILE A 7 47.19 -43.43 4.41
CA ILE A 7 46.68 -43.18 3.05
C ILE A 7 45.15 -43.10 3.06
N PHE A 8 44.46 -43.96 3.82
CA PHE A 8 42.99 -43.94 3.90
C PHE A 8 42.46 -42.62 4.50
N LEU A 9 43.11 -42.12 5.56
CA LEU A 9 42.73 -40.85 6.17
C LEU A 9 42.93 -39.65 5.20
N ILE A 10 44.01 -39.65 4.42
CA ILE A 10 44.27 -38.60 3.42
C ILE A 10 43.21 -38.65 2.32
N VAL A 11 42.84 -39.83 1.82
CA VAL A 11 41.79 -39.97 0.80
C VAL A 11 40.42 -39.48 1.32
N MET A 12 40.07 -39.85 2.56
CA MET A 12 38.84 -39.36 3.20
C MET A 12 38.82 -37.84 3.36
N MET A 13 39.95 -37.24 3.73
CA MET A 13 40.08 -35.78 3.85
C MET A 13 39.93 -35.10 2.48
N ILE A 14 40.53 -35.64 1.42
CA ILE A 14 40.39 -35.11 0.05
C ILE A 14 38.96 -35.22 -0.42
N LEU A 15 38.28 -36.37 -0.19
CA LEU A 15 36.86 -36.51 -0.53
C LEU A 15 35.96 -35.55 0.23
N ALA A 16 36.23 -35.29 1.50
CA ALA A 16 35.50 -34.30 2.28
C ALA A 16 35.69 -32.88 1.72
N ILE A 17 36.92 -32.50 1.36
CA ILE A 17 37.23 -31.21 0.73
C ILE A 17 36.52 -31.07 -0.62
N LEU A 18 36.57 -32.12 -1.47
CA LEU A 18 35.89 -32.11 -2.76
C LEU A 18 34.37 -31.98 -2.61
N ASN A 19 33.77 -32.61 -1.60
CA ASN A 19 32.33 -32.43 -1.31
C ASN A 19 31.98 -31.03 -0.84
N VAL A 20 32.83 -30.38 -0.04
CA VAL A 20 32.66 -28.99 0.36
C VAL A 20 32.79 -28.02 -0.83
N LEU A 21 33.78 -28.26 -1.71
CA LEU A 21 33.98 -27.48 -2.93
C LEU A 21 32.81 -27.64 -3.92
N LYS A 22 32.28 -28.88 -4.10
CA LYS A 22 31.08 -29.13 -4.93
C LYS A 22 29.82 -28.42 -4.36
N LYS A 23 29.70 -28.29 -3.06
CA LYS A 23 28.59 -27.60 -2.42
C LYS A 23 28.65 -26.07 -2.61
N GLY A 24 29.82 -25.54 -2.98
CA GLY A 24 30.07 -24.14 -3.30
C GLY A 24 29.79 -23.76 -4.76
N GLU A 25 29.46 -24.70 -5.65
CA GLU A 25 29.03 -24.37 -7.00
C GLU A 25 27.68 -23.65 -6.93
N SER A 26 27.81 -22.36 -6.99
CA SER A 26 26.73 -21.39 -7.13
C SER A 26 25.72 -21.89 -8.16
N LYS A 27 24.48 -22.14 -7.72
CA LYS A 27 23.31 -22.32 -8.57
C LYS A 27 23.42 -21.36 -9.75
N ASN A 28 23.52 -21.92 -10.93
CA ASN A 28 23.67 -21.28 -12.22
C ASN A 28 22.84 -19.97 -12.30
N ARG A 29 23.51 -18.82 -12.19
CA ARG A 29 22.90 -17.48 -12.27
C ARG A 29 22.39 -17.13 -13.68
N ASN A 30 22.54 -18.02 -14.63
CA ASN A 30 22.08 -17.92 -16.02
C ASN A 30 20.68 -18.49 -16.25
N ALA A 31 19.90 -18.75 -15.21
CA ALA A 31 18.48 -19.04 -15.40
C ALA A 31 17.86 -17.82 -16.14
N LYS A 32 17.31 -18.06 -17.33
CA LYS A 32 16.66 -17.06 -18.18
C LYS A 32 15.67 -16.27 -17.32
N ARG A 33 15.99 -14.99 -17.03
CA ARG A 33 15.17 -14.15 -16.19
C ARG A 33 13.85 -13.85 -16.90
N ASN A 34 12.75 -14.13 -16.22
CA ASN A 34 11.43 -13.75 -16.70
C ASN A 34 11.27 -12.22 -16.75
N PRO A 35 10.53 -11.68 -17.71
CA PRO A 35 10.29 -10.25 -17.79
C PRO A 35 9.53 -9.74 -16.57
N ILE A 36 9.94 -8.58 -16.05
CA ILE A 36 9.25 -7.88 -14.98
C ILE A 36 8.10 -7.10 -15.60
N LYS A 37 6.91 -7.22 -15.01
CA LYS A 37 5.70 -6.51 -15.44
C LYS A 37 5.18 -5.63 -14.32
N GLY A 38 4.69 -4.45 -14.65
CA GLY A 38 3.96 -3.59 -13.71
C GLY A 38 2.62 -4.22 -13.33
N LYS A 39 2.15 -3.95 -12.11
CA LYS A 39 0.81 -4.29 -11.62
C LYS A 39 0.19 -3.09 -10.90
N ARG A 40 -1.13 -3.10 -10.74
CA ARG A 40 -1.83 -2.12 -9.89
C ARG A 40 -1.46 -2.35 -8.43
N ILE A 41 -1.28 -1.26 -7.68
CA ILE A 41 -1.00 -1.31 -6.24
C ILE A 41 -2.24 -1.79 -5.49
N ILE A 42 -3.40 -1.18 -5.76
CA ILE A 42 -4.69 -1.48 -5.13
C ILE A 42 -5.48 -2.40 -6.05
N THR A 43 -5.91 -3.54 -5.54
CA THR A 43 -6.73 -4.51 -6.28
C THR A 43 -8.15 -3.98 -6.51
N MET A 44 -8.90 -4.61 -7.42
CA MET A 44 -10.29 -4.22 -7.68
C MET A 44 -11.18 -4.35 -6.45
N ASN A 45 -10.90 -5.33 -5.58
CA ASN A 45 -11.67 -5.55 -4.34
C ASN A 45 -11.35 -4.52 -3.25
N GLU A 46 -10.12 -4.01 -3.24
CA GLU A 46 -9.66 -3.01 -2.26
C GLU A 46 -10.03 -1.57 -2.65
N GLN A 47 -10.20 -1.28 -3.94
CA GLN A 47 -10.49 0.09 -4.42
C GLN A 47 -11.74 0.71 -3.76
N PRO A 48 -12.89 0.02 -3.65
CA PRO A 48 -14.06 0.58 -3.00
C PRO A 48 -13.80 0.95 -1.53
N THR A 49 -13.08 0.07 -0.79
CA THR A 49 -12.71 0.33 0.61
C THR A 49 -11.79 1.53 0.73
N PHE A 50 -10.78 1.65 -0.15
CA PHE A 50 -9.91 2.82 -0.21
C PHE A 50 -10.69 4.13 -0.40
N MET A 51 -11.64 4.13 -1.33
CA MET A 51 -12.45 5.33 -1.60
C MET A 51 -13.34 5.69 -0.41
N LYS A 52 -13.95 4.69 0.24
CA LYS A 52 -14.77 4.89 1.44
C LYS A 52 -13.96 5.40 2.63
N LEU A 53 -12.74 4.90 2.84
CA LEU A 53 -11.83 5.41 3.86
C LEU A 53 -11.47 6.88 3.60
N LYS A 54 -11.16 7.26 2.35
CA LYS A 54 -10.88 8.65 1.99
C LYS A 54 -12.07 9.58 2.18
N GLU A 55 -13.26 9.10 1.86
CA GLU A 55 -14.52 9.85 2.02
C GLU A 55 -14.85 10.07 3.51
N ALA A 56 -14.73 9.03 4.33
CA ALA A 56 -15.05 9.06 5.74
C ALA A 56 -14.00 9.81 6.58
N LEU A 57 -12.74 9.82 6.14
CA LEU A 57 -11.58 10.30 6.88
C LEU A 57 -10.84 11.43 6.13
N PRO A 58 -11.49 12.55 5.77
CA PRO A 58 -10.90 13.60 4.92
C PRO A 58 -9.67 14.27 5.54
N GLU A 59 -9.58 14.25 6.88
CA GLU A 59 -8.48 14.85 7.63
C GLU A 59 -7.30 13.89 7.87
N HIS A 60 -7.40 12.65 7.35
CA HIS A 60 -6.38 11.61 7.51
C HIS A 60 -5.69 11.29 6.18
N ILE A 61 -4.49 10.74 6.29
CA ILE A 61 -3.73 10.24 5.15
C ILE A 61 -3.94 8.73 5.07
N ILE A 62 -4.43 8.26 3.93
CA ILE A 62 -4.65 6.83 3.69
C ILE A 62 -3.54 6.31 2.78
N LEU A 63 -2.72 5.42 3.32
CA LEU A 63 -1.70 4.70 2.58
C LEU A 63 -2.21 3.29 2.25
N ALA A 64 -1.87 2.78 1.08
CA ALA A 64 -2.25 1.44 0.65
C ALA A 64 -1.03 0.55 0.45
N GLN A 65 -1.16 -0.75 0.74
CA GLN A 65 -0.14 -1.77 0.52
C GLN A 65 1.19 -1.43 1.21
N VAL A 66 1.13 -1.13 2.50
CA VAL A 66 2.30 -0.74 3.31
C VAL A 66 2.97 -1.95 3.92
N ALA A 67 4.25 -2.16 3.61
CA ALA A 67 5.00 -3.26 4.22
C ALA A 67 5.09 -3.08 5.75
N PHE A 68 4.91 -4.16 6.50
CA PHE A 68 5.02 -4.12 7.97
C PHE A 68 6.39 -3.61 8.44
N SER A 69 7.45 -3.91 7.70
CA SER A 69 8.79 -3.39 7.97
C SER A 69 8.95 -1.88 7.80
N ALA A 70 7.96 -1.19 7.24
CA ALA A 70 7.96 0.28 7.15
C ALA A 70 7.54 0.95 8.47
N PHE A 71 6.75 0.25 9.31
CA PHE A 71 6.23 0.79 10.57
C PHE A 71 6.52 -0.08 11.80
N MET A 72 7.12 -1.26 11.61
CA MET A 72 7.51 -2.17 12.69
C MET A 72 9.00 -2.45 12.64
N THR A 73 9.63 -2.58 13.79
CA THR A 73 11.03 -2.98 13.92
C THR A 73 11.20 -3.93 15.11
N ALA A 74 12.18 -4.81 15.04
CA ALA A 74 12.56 -5.69 16.13
C ALA A 74 14.06 -5.98 16.10
N GLN A 75 14.63 -6.34 17.24
CA GLN A 75 15.98 -6.86 17.29
C GLN A 75 16.00 -8.35 16.92
N GLY A 76 17.07 -8.77 16.24
CA GLY A 76 17.27 -10.14 15.83
C GLY A 76 16.57 -10.50 14.53
N TYR A 77 17.25 -11.33 13.74
CA TYR A 77 16.80 -11.74 12.40
C TYR A 77 15.55 -12.63 12.44
N ALA A 78 15.47 -13.52 13.43
CA ALA A 78 14.34 -14.45 13.58
C ALA A 78 13.01 -13.69 13.80
N THR A 79 12.99 -12.72 14.72
CA THR A 79 11.79 -11.90 15.00
C THR A 79 11.41 -11.04 13.80
N ARG A 80 12.38 -10.40 13.14
CA ARG A 80 12.10 -9.60 11.92
C ARG A 80 11.50 -10.42 10.80
N ASN A 81 11.87 -11.70 10.65
CA ASN A 81 11.31 -12.58 9.62
C ASN A 81 9.83 -12.89 9.81
N LEU A 82 9.26 -12.71 11.00
CA LEU A 82 7.83 -12.90 11.25
C LEU A 82 6.98 -11.88 10.47
N PHE A 83 7.51 -10.68 10.24
CA PHE A 83 6.74 -9.60 9.62
C PHE A 83 7.35 -8.98 8.34
N ASN A 84 8.64 -9.16 8.04
CA ASN A 84 9.31 -8.49 6.91
C ASN A 84 8.65 -8.65 5.53
N ARG A 85 7.88 -9.72 5.33
CA ARG A 85 7.20 -10.01 4.06
C ARG A 85 5.70 -9.78 4.12
N LYS A 86 5.19 -9.33 5.27
CA LYS A 86 3.77 -9.01 5.43
C LYS A 86 3.54 -7.57 4.96
N VAL A 87 2.34 -7.33 4.42
CA VAL A 87 1.93 -6.02 3.89
C VAL A 87 0.54 -5.73 4.43
N ALA A 88 0.33 -4.53 4.94
CA ALA A 88 -0.99 -4.04 5.36
C ALA A 88 -1.76 -3.53 4.14
N ASP A 89 -3.05 -3.83 4.05
CA ASP A 89 -3.88 -3.33 2.95
C ASP A 89 -3.98 -1.81 3.01
N PHE A 90 -4.27 -1.25 4.20
CA PHE A 90 -4.28 0.19 4.41
C PHE A 90 -3.69 0.57 5.77
N VAL A 91 -3.03 1.72 5.80
CA VAL A 91 -2.55 2.39 7.01
C VAL A 91 -3.15 3.79 7.05
N VAL A 92 -3.83 4.11 8.13
CA VAL A 92 -4.45 5.42 8.36
C VAL A 92 -3.57 6.24 9.29
N LEU A 93 -3.15 7.42 8.81
CA LEU A 93 -2.31 8.35 9.56
C LEU A 93 -3.08 9.62 9.88
N ASP A 94 -2.73 10.25 11.00
CA ASP A 94 -3.13 11.65 11.28
C ASP A 94 -2.27 12.65 10.50
N LYS A 95 -2.56 13.95 10.66
CA LYS A 95 -1.80 15.04 10.02
C LYS A 95 -0.35 15.16 10.52
N ALA A 96 -0.03 14.59 11.67
CA ALA A 96 1.32 14.55 12.23
C ALA A 96 2.07 13.26 11.82
N PHE A 97 1.51 12.47 10.90
CA PHE A 97 2.02 11.19 10.42
C PHE A 97 2.07 10.07 11.47
N ASN A 98 1.34 10.19 12.58
CA ASN A 98 1.18 9.08 13.51
C ASN A 98 0.18 8.08 12.96
N ILE A 99 0.44 6.79 13.18
CA ILE A 99 -0.49 5.72 12.79
C ILE A 99 -1.69 5.72 13.74
N VAL A 100 -2.88 5.92 13.18
CA VAL A 100 -4.16 5.89 13.90
C VAL A 100 -4.70 4.46 13.92
N ALA A 101 -4.66 3.77 12.79
CA ALA A 101 -5.08 2.38 12.67
C ALA A 101 -4.47 1.71 11.43
N ILE A 102 -4.35 0.38 11.52
CA ILE A 102 -4.12 -0.51 10.39
C ILE A 102 -5.47 -1.08 9.98
N VAL A 103 -5.82 -1.00 8.71
CA VAL A 103 -7.09 -1.52 8.17
C VAL A 103 -6.79 -2.65 7.21
N GLU A 104 -7.42 -3.80 7.46
CA GLU A 104 -7.31 -5.02 6.66
C GLU A 104 -8.66 -5.36 6.05
N LEU A 105 -8.67 -5.78 4.80
CA LEU A 105 -9.87 -6.24 4.12
C LEU A 105 -9.80 -7.76 3.91
N ASP A 106 -10.65 -8.49 4.62
CA ASP A 106 -10.72 -9.94 4.47
C ASP A 106 -11.36 -10.30 3.12
N ASP A 107 -10.62 -10.95 2.26
CA ASP A 107 -11.18 -11.53 1.04
C ASP A 107 -11.74 -12.94 1.37
N SER A 108 -12.86 -13.29 0.72
CA SER A 108 -13.53 -14.59 0.86
C SER A 108 -12.65 -15.81 0.50
N SER A 109 -11.48 -15.58 -0.08
CA SER A 109 -10.47 -16.62 -0.35
C SER A 109 -9.70 -17.08 0.89
N HIS A 110 -9.95 -16.48 2.08
CA HIS A 110 -9.23 -16.75 3.34
C HIS A 110 -9.83 -17.88 4.19
N LYS A 111 -10.84 -18.61 3.70
CA LYS A 111 -11.38 -19.78 4.42
C LYS A 111 -10.26 -20.77 4.74
N GLY A 112 -10.04 -21.03 6.05
CA GLY A 112 -9.00 -21.92 6.55
C GLY A 112 -7.64 -21.27 6.84
N LYS A 113 -7.56 -19.92 6.88
CA LYS A 113 -6.35 -19.17 7.25
C LYS A 113 -6.52 -18.32 8.51
N GLU A 114 -7.59 -18.57 9.27
CA GLU A 114 -7.96 -17.80 10.46
C GLU A 114 -6.81 -17.72 11.49
N ASP A 115 -6.04 -18.81 11.65
CA ASP A 115 -4.88 -18.83 12.57
C ASP A 115 -3.75 -17.89 12.06
N LEU A 116 -3.53 -17.82 10.76
CA LEU A 116 -2.50 -16.95 10.16
C LEU A 116 -2.89 -15.47 10.24
N ASP A 117 -4.20 -15.20 10.16
CA ASP A 117 -4.73 -13.84 10.29
C ASP A 117 -4.67 -13.39 11.76
N ALA A 118 -4.98 -14.28 12.72
CA ALA A 118 -4.82 -14.00 14.14
C ALA A 118 -3.35 -13.75 14.53
N GLU A 119 -2.41 -14.52 13.99
CA GLU A 119 -0.97 -14.29 14.20
C GLU A 119 -0.53 -12.92 13.64
N ARG A 120 -1.06 -12.53 12.48
CA ARG A 120 -0.77 -11.25 11.85
C ARG A 120 -1.28 -10.09 12.70
N ASP A 121 -2.50 -10.19 13.23
CA ASP A 121 -3.08 -9.17 14.11
C ASP A 121 -2.32 -9.07 15.43
N ALA A 122 -1.90 -10.18 16.00
CA ALA A 122 -1.10 -10.21 17.22
C ALA A 122 0.22 -9.44 17.06
N LEU A 123 0.91 -9.57 15.92
CA LEU A 123 2.14 -8.82 15.64
C LEU A 123 1.88 -7.31 15.57
N ILE A 124 0.79 -6.87 14.94
CA ILE A 124 0.44 -5.46 14.84
C ILE A 124 0.08 -4.89 16.22
N GLN A 125 -0.68 -5.66 17.02
CA GLN A 125 -1.08 -5.27 18.37
C GLN A 125 0.11 -5.24 19.33
N GLU A 126 1.04 -6.19 19.23
CA GLU A 126 2.31 -6.19 19.98
C GLU A 126 3.11 -4.92 19.69
N ALA A 127 3.08 -4.43 18.46
CA ALA A 127 3.70 -3.16 18.08
C ALA A 127 2.94 -1.91 18.57
N GLY A 128 1.79 -2.09 19.25
CA GLY A 128 0.99 -1.00 19.84
C GLY A 128 -0.01 -0.36 18.87
N PHE A 129 -0.27 -0.95 17.71
CA PHE A 129 -1.19 -0.38 16.73
C PHE A 129 -2.59 -1.00 16.81
N LYS A 130 -3.60 -0.17 16.54
CA LYS A 130 -5.00 -0.61 16.41
C LYS A 130 -5.18 -1.31 15.06
N VAL A 131 -5.82 -2.49 15.06
CA VAL A 131 -6.22 -3.22 13.84
C VAL A 131 -7.73 -3.14 13.69
N ILE A 132 -8.19 -2.83 12.47
CA ILE A 132 -9.60 -2.85 12.09
C ILE A 132 -9.72 -3.79 10.88
N ARG A 133 -10.56 -4.83 11.00
CA ARG A 133 -10.83 -5.76 9.92
C ARG A 133 -12.23 -5.58 9.36
N TYR A 134 -12.32 -5.49 8.04
CA TYR A 134 -13.58 -5.48 7.31
C TYR A 134 -13.70 -6.72 6.44
N LYS A 135 -14.79 -7.48 6.63
CA LYS A 135 -15.10 -8.65 5.78
C LYS A 135 -15.53 -8.28 4.36
N ARG A 136 -15.87 -7.03 4.14
CA ARG A 136 -16.28 -6.41 2.87
C ARG A 136 -16.11 -4.91 2.98
N THR A 137 -16.24 -4.20 1.87
CA THR A 137 -16.24 -2.73 1.88
C THR A 137 -17.19 -2.19 2.94
N PRO A 138 -16.71 -1.42 3.93
CA PRO A 138 -17.53 -0.87 5.01
C PRO A 138 -18.41 0.28 4.52
N GLU A 139 -19.51 0.53 5.24
CA GLU A 139 -20.29 1.75 5.07
C GLU A 139 -19.64 2.92 5.81
N LEU A 140 -19.93 4.16 5.40
CA LEU A 140 -19.35 5.37 6.00
C LEU A 140 -19.63 5.45 7.51
N ALA A 141 -20.87 5.14 7.92
CA ALA A 141 -21.27 5.15 9.31
C ALA A 141 -20.44 4.16 10.17
N GLN A 142 -20.09 3.00 9.62
CA GLN A 142 -19.22 2.03 10.28
C GLN A 142 -17.81 2.58 10.47
N ILE A 143 -17.23 3.20 9.41
CA ILE A 143 -15.90 3.81 9.50
C ILE A 143 -15.90 4.93 10.55
N HIS A 144 -16.90 5.82 10.53
CA HIS A 144 -17.01 6.89 11.53
C HIS A 144 -17.08 6.34 12.96
N SER A 145 -17.83 5.26 13.18
CA SER A 145 -17.90 4.60 14.48
C SER A 145 -16.55 4.00 14.89
N ASP A 146 -15.90 3.27 13.99
CA ASP A 146 -14.62 2.58 14.25
C ASP A 146 -13.47 3.55 14.53
N PHE A 147 -13.51 4.75 13.93
CA PHE A 147 -12.53 5.82 14.14
C PHE A 147 -12.97 6.86 15.17
N ASN A 148 -14.11 6.65 15.89
CA ASN A 148 -14.66 7.56 16.88
C ASN A 148 -14.89 8.99 16.34
N ILE A 149 -15.25 9.13 15.06
CA ILE A 149 -15.60 10.42 14.46
C ILE A 149 -17.04 10.71 14.78
N ALA A 150 -17.29 11.75 15.61
CA ALA A 150 -18.62 12.19 15.92
C ALA A 150 -19.33 12.62 14.63
N SER A 151 -20.52 12.08 14.37
CA SER A 151 -21.34 12.33 13.18
C SER A 151 -21.87 13.78 13.09
N SER A 152 -21.31 14.72 13.85
CA SER A 152 -21.81 16.10 13.99
C SER A 152 -21.46 17.02 12.82
N SER A 153 -20.75 16.56 11.79
CA SER A 153 -20.32 17.41 10.66
C SER A 153 -21.21 17.35 9.42
N LEU A 154 -22.20 16.45 9.36
CA LEU A 154 -23.04 16.29 8.16
C LEU A 154 -24.46 16.85 8.30
N ALA A 155 -24.79 17.55 9.39
CA ALA A 155 -26.15 18.01 9.67
C ALA A 155 -26.34 19.53 9.54
N GLN A 156 -25.42 20.30 8.99
CA GLN A 156 -25.60 21.76 8.83
C GLN A 156 -25.19 22.29 7.45
N VAL A 157 -25.79 21.74 6.41
CA VAL A 157 -26.10 22.52 5.20
C VAL A 157 -27.55 22.25 4.85
N SER A 158 -28.44 22.61 5.77
CA SER A 158 -29.81 22.93 5.40
C SER A 158 -29.74 24.33 4.82
N ILE A 159 -29.61 24.42 3.51
CA ILE A 159 -29.89 25.68 2.79
C ILE A 159 -31.40 25.83 2.86
N GLU A 160 -31.90 26.58 3.85
CA GLU A 160 -33.22 27.19 3.74
C GLU A 160 -33.13 28.18 2.58
N PRO A 161 -33.96 28.05 1.54
CA PRO A 161 -34.08 29.09 0.54
C PRO A 161 -34.83 30.29 1.20
N ASP A 162 -34.10 31.31 1.63
CA ASP A 162 -34.68 32.63 1.97
C ASP A 162 -35.26 33.21 0.68
N LEU A 163 -36.57 33.05 0.51
CA LEU A 163 -37.37 33.56 -0.61
C LEU A 163 -37.70 35.05 -0.50
N THR A 164 -37.00 35.82 0.34
CA THR A 164 -37.37 37.23 0.57
C THR A 164 -36.43 38.26 -0.07
N ASN A 165 -35.49 37.89 -0.93
CA ASN A 165 -34.64 38.91 -1.57
C ASN A 165 -34.48 38.74 -3.10
N THR A 166 -35.61 38.54 -3.81
CA THR A 166 -35.65 38.44 -5.29
C THR A 166 -35.83 39.80 -5.96
N LYS A 167 -35.40 40.93 -5.37
CA LYS A 167 -35.65 42.25 -5.98
C LYS A 167 -34.42 43.16 -6.16
N LEU A 168 -33.20 42.70 -5.95
CA LEU A 168 -32.00 43.54 -6.07
C LEU A 168 -30.85 42.95 -6.93
N VAL A 169 -31.07 41.93 -7.71
CA VAL A 169 -30.02 41.33 -8.58
C VAL A 169 -30.33 41.44 -10.07
N ALA A 170 -31.39 42.21 -10.44
CA ALA A 170 -31.75 42.39 -11.85
C ALA A 170 -30.96 43.51 -12.57
N ASP A 171 -30.19 44.35 -11.85
CA ASP A 171 -29.54 45.55 -12.46
C ASP A 171 -28.01 45.52 -12.51
N ALA A 172 -27.38 44.36 -12.29
CA ALA A 172 -25.91 44.25 -12.29
C ALA A 172 -25.31 43.31 -13.34
N ILE A 173 -26.05 42.87 -14.36
CA ILE A 173 -25.52 42.05 -15.45
C ILE A 173 -25.74 42.75 -16.79
N ILE A 174 -25.16 43.90 -16.96
CA ILE A 174 -24.80 44.49 -18.27
C ILE A 174 -23.52 45.27 -18.02
N ILE A 175 -22.40 44.68 -18.30
CA ILE A 175 -21.13 45.30 -18.72
C ILE A 175 -20.11 44.15 -18.80
N GLU A 176 -19.65 44.07 -20.02
CA GLU A 176 -18.37 43.70 -20.62
C GLU A 176 -18.24 42.27 -21.06
N ARG A 177 -18.71 42.07 -22.28
CA ARG A 177 -18.11 41.12 -23.26
C ARG A 177 -17.40 42.01 -24.27
N ASP A 178 -16.10 42.17 -24.13
CA ASP A 178 -15.20 42.50 -25.21
C ASP A 178 -13.78 42.19 -24.76
N ASP A 179 -13.30 41.03 -25.15
CA ASP A 179 -11.90 40.86 -25.44
C ASP A 179 -11.72 39.84 -26.58
N PRO A 180 -11.16 40.25 -27.71
CA PRO A 180 -10.95 39.39 -28.86
C PRO A 180 -9.55 38.77 -28.86
N CYS A 181 -9.53 37.53 -29.29
CA CYS A 181 -8.42 37.00 -30.09
C CYS A 181 -7.11 36.68 -29.40
N VAL A 182 -6.93 35.41 -29.06
CA VAL A 182 -5.60 34.79 -29.22
C VAL A 182 -5.74 33.55 -30.10
N GLN A 183 -5.24 33.69 -31.33
CA GLN A 183 -5.11 32.58 -32.29
C GLN A 183 -3.93 31.67 -31.91
N PRO A 184 -4.03 30.36 -32.15
CA PRO A 184 -2.90 29.45 -31.99
C PRO A 184 -2.00 29.54 -33.22
N THR A 185 -0.76 29.98 -33.03
CA THR A 185 0.29 29.87 -34.02
C THR A 185 0.74 28.41 -34.16
N GLN A 186 0.40 27.82 -35.28
CA GLN A 186 1.07 26.61 -35.76
C GLN A 186 2.50 26.99 -36.22
N HIS A 187 3.51 26.36 -35.64
CA HIS A 187 4.84 26.29 -36.24
C HIS A 187 5.21 24.81 -36.35
N ILE A 188 5.08 24.35 -37.59
CA ILE A 188 5.60 23.07 -38.05
C ILE A 188 6.96 23.39 -38.65
N ASP A 189 8.04 22.98 -37.99
CA ASP A 189 9.36 22.95 -38.63
C ASP A 189 9.67 21.50 -39.01
N GLU A 190 9.64 21.30 -40.35
CA GLU A 190 10.26 20.18 -41.05
C GLU A 190 11.77 20.13 -40.75
N VAL A 191 12.23 19.02 -40.20
CA VAL A 191 13.65 18.68 -40.27
C VAL A 191 13.86 17.59 -41.32
N LYS A 192 14.44 18.02 -42.44
CA LYS A 192 14.92 17.20 -43.54
C LYS A 192 15.95 16.16 -43.07
N LEU A 193 15.70 14.94 -43.47
CA LEU A 193 16.72 13.91 -43.62
C LEU A 193 17.66 14.33 -44.78
N ASN A 194 18.95 14.28 -44.54
CA ASN A 194 19.93 14.04 -45.60
C ASN A 194 21.22 13.41 -45.04
N SER A 195 21.57 12.31 -45.67
CA SER A 195 22.87 11.61 -45.80
C SER A 195 23.31 10.76 -44.64
#